data_32853b615ef977367974316f6b273652
#
_entry.id   32853b615ef977367974316f6b273652
#
_cell.length_a   1.000
_cell.length_b   1.000
_cell.length_c   1.000
_cell.angle_alpha   90.00
_cell.angle_beta   90.00
_cell.angle_gamma   90.00
#
_symmetry.space_group_name_H-M   'P 1'
#
loop_
_entity.id
_entity.type
_entity.pdbx_description
1 polymer ?
#
loop_
_entity_poly.entity_id
_entity_poly.type
_entity_poly.pdbx_seq_one_letter_code
_entity_poly.pdbx_strand_id
1 'polypeptide(L)'
;MTASKTKLEESPLKNRLAGGVVVLFFIGVISLVADGISETRQRLILVQTHQDLKWIGIALHRYHDEHGHFPPAVELDKSGSPMHSWRAIIQPHLAAHVKTSDNFHAYDFRQKWDSDINSDAVHRHRFGDHWYQFLAVVGPHAAWSLEGTRKRSDFKDGTSNTILLIGIRDTGIGWNEPRDAEFDSQTLTIDGRPLDVAQPCFVLFADGSVRFGLTTEILVPLLTIDSGDVAPEW
;
A
#
# COMPACT_ATOMS: atom_id res chain seq x y z
N MET A 1 0.90 -78.17 37.40
CA MET A 1 1.96 -77.22 36.94
C MET A 1 1.28 -76.13 36.22
N THR A 2 1.03 -75.04 36.92
CA THR A 2 0.38 -73.81 36.40
C THR A 2 1.46 -72.71 36.27
N ALA A 3 1.81 -72.37 35.02
CA ALA A 3 2.74 -71.32 34.73
C ALA A 3 2.03 -69.96 34.87
N SER A 4 2.45 -69.17 35.88
CA SER A 4 2.02 -67.78 36.08
C SER A 4 2.71 -66.90 35.04
N LYS A 5 1.94 -66.31 34.11
CA LYS A 5 2.42 -65.28 33.21
C LYS A 5 2.48 -63.99 34.02
N THR A 6 3.71 -63.57 34.37
CA THR A 6 3.99 -62.23 34.94
C THR A 6 3.75 -61.18 33.84
N LYS A 7 2.68 -60.44 34.00
CA LYS A 7 2.39 -59.25 33.16
C LYS A 7 3.33 -58.15 33.60
N LEU A 8 4.27 -57.82 32.74
CA LEU A 8 5.17 -56.66 32.93
C LEU A 8 4.32 -55.39 32.92
N GLU A 9 4.07 -54.79 34.06
CA GLU A 9 3.46 -53.48 34.20
C GLU A 9 4.47 -52.41 33.68
N GLU A 10 4.16 -51.85 32.52
CA GLU A 10 4.95 -50.72 32.01
C GLU A 10 4.82 -49.54 32.98
N SER A 11 5.94 -49.01 33.44
CA SER A 11 5.97 -47.99 34.47
C SER A 11 5.25 -46.69 34.02
N PRO A 12 4.40 -46.10 34.87
CA PRO A 12 3.63 -44.86 34.52
C PRO A 12 4.53 -43.68 34.12
N LEU A 13 5.81 -43.74 34.47
CA LEU A 13 6.82 -42.75 34.11
C LEU A 13 7.17 -42.79 32.61
N LYS A 14 7.29 -43.99 32.03
CA LYS A 14 7.57 -44.16 30.59
C LYS A 14 6.42 -43.62 29.72
N ASN A 15 5.16 -43.86 30.16
CA ASN A 15 3.99 -43.37 29.43
C ASN A 15 3.85 -41.83 29.52
N ARG A 16 4.23 -41.24 30.64
CA ARG A 16 4.28 -39.76 30.78
C ARG A 16 5.37 -39.12 29.93
N LEU A 17 6.56 -39.71 29.87
CA LEU A 17 7.67 -39.25 29.01
C LEU A 17 7.32 -39.40 27.53
N ALA A 18 6.74 -40.52 27.12
CA ALA A 18 6.30 -40.73 25.73
C ALA A 18 5.19 -39.73 25.33
N GLY A 19 4.22 -39.48 26.22
CA GLY A 19 3.21 -38.43 26.00
C GLY A 19 3.78 -37.04 25.85
N GLY A 20 4.77 -36.66 26.67
CA GLY A 20 5.47 -35.38 26.58
C GLY A 20 6.21 -35.18 25.26
N VAL A 21 6.91 -36.20 24.78
CA VAL A 21 7.61 -36.18 23.47
C VAL A 21 6.63 -36.02 22.32
N VAL A 22 5.51 -36.73 22.34
CA VAL A 22 4.46 -36.60 21.31
C VAL A 22 3.87 -35.20 21.29
N VAL A 23 3.56 -34.61 22.45
CA VAL A 23 3.04 -33.25 22.53
C VAL A 23 4.04 -32.22 21.98
N LEU A 24 5.32 -32.35 22.34
CA LEU A 24 6.38 -31.45 21.82
C LEU A 24 6.56 -31.59 20.31
N PHE A 25 6.45 -32.80 19.78
CA PHE A 25 6.49 -33.05 18.33
C PHE A 25 5.32 -32.34 17.62
N PHE A 26 4.09 -32.48 18.13
CA PHE A 26 2.92 -31.78 17.56
C PHE A 26 3.03 -30.27 17.64
N ILE A 27 3.52 -29.72 18.75
CA ILE A 27 3.78 -28.29 18.88
C ILE A 27 4.80 -27.84 17.84
N GLY A 28 5.89 -28.56 17.64
CA GLY A 28 6.90 -28.26 16.62
C GLY A 28 6.34 -28.27 15.20
N VAL A 29 5.52 -29.27 14.86
CA VAL A 29 4.85 -29.36 13.55
C VAL A 29 3.85 -28.19 13.36
N ILE A 30 3.04 -27.88 14.36
CA ILE A 30 2.09 -26.76 14.30
C ILE A 30 2.85 -25.43 14.11
N SER A 31 3.95 -25.21 14.82
CA SER A 31 4.78 -24.01 14.67
C SER A 31 5.33 -23.90 13.25
N LEU A 32 5.91 -24.98 12.71
CA LEU A 32 6.48 -25.01 11.35
C LEU A 32 5.40 -24.72 10.29
N VAL A 33 4.20 -25.26 10.45
CA VAL A 33 3.07 -25.01 9.55
C VAL A 33 2.60 -23.57 9.66
N ALA A 34 2.52 -23.02 10.86
CA ALA A 34 2.12 -21.64 11.10
C ALA A 34 3.13 -20.66 10.47
N ASP A 35 4.43 -20.92 10.60
CA ASP A 35 5.49 -20.12 9.98
C ASP A 35 5.39 -20.16 8.45
N GLY A 36 5.20 -21.34 7.85
CA GLY A 36 5.01 -21.48 6.41
C GLY A 36 3.77 -20.78 5.87
N ILE A 37 2.66 -20.78 6.63
CA ILE A 37 1.44 -20.03 6.27
C ILE A 37 1.71 -18.53 6.34
N SER A 38 2.41 -18.06 7.36
CA SER A 38 2.75 -16.65 7.55
C SER A 38 3.61 -16.11 6.40
N GLU A 39 4.67 -16.82 6.03
CA GLU A 39 5.52 -16.43 4.90
C GLU A 39 4.77 -16.40 3.57
N THR A 40 3.94 -17.40 3.32
CA THR A 40 3.12 -17.46 2.10
C THR A 40 2.15 -16.29 2.03
N ARG A 41 1.51 -15.96 3.15
CA ARG A 41 0.60 -14.81 3.24
C ARG A 41 1.32 -13.49 2.98
N GLN A 42 2.51 -13.30 3.53
CA GLN A 42 3.31 -12.09 3.29
C GLN A 42 3.68 -11.95 1.82
N ARG A 43 4.11 -13.03 1.16
CA ARG A 43 4.42 -13.02 -0.30
C ARG A 43 3.20 -12.66 -1.13
N LEU A 44 2.03 -13.21 -0.81
CA LEU A 44 0.79 -12.88 -1.50
C LEU A 44 0.42 -11.39 -1.35
N ILE A 45 0.58 -10.82 -0.16
CA ILE A 45 0.37 -9.40 0.09
C ILE A 45 1.27 -8.55 -0.80
N LEU A 46 2.56 -8.86 -0.88
CA LEU A 46 3.50 -8.12 -1.73
C LEU A 46 3.11 -8.17 -3.21
N VAL A 47 2.74 -9.36 -3.72
CA VAL A 47 2.31 -9.54 -5.12
C VAL A 47 1.04 -8.74 -5.40
N GLN A 48 0.06 -8.80 -4.51
CA GLN A 48 -1.20 -8.06 -4.68
C GLN A 48 -0.97 -6.55 -4.60
N THR A 49 -0.20 -6.08 -3.62
CA THR A 49 0.14 -4.65 -3.47
C THR A 49 0.85 -4.11 -4.73
N HIS A 50 1.80 -4.87 -5.27
CA HIS A 50 2.46 -4.53 -6.54
C HIS A 50 1.45 -4.43 -7.69
N GLN A 51 0.52 -5.39 -7.79
CA GLN A 51 -0.50 -5.40 -8.83
C GLN A 51 -1.49 -4.23 -8.68
N ASP A 52 -1.94 -3.94 -7.46
CA ASP A 52 -2.83 -2.82 -7.18
C ASP A 52 -2.20 -1.49 -7.58
N LEU A 53 -0.92 -1.30 -7.24
CA LEU A 53 -0.18 -0.09 -7.61
C LEU A 53 0.01 0.05 -9.13
N LYS A 54 0.18 -1.07 -9.85
CA LYS A 54 0.16 -1.10 -11.33
C LYS A 54 -1.17 -0.61 -11.89
N TRP A 55 -2.30 -1.06 -11.34
CA TRP A 55 -3.62 -0.62 -11.80
C TRP A 55 -3.87 0.85 -11.51
N ILE A 56 -3.42 1.34 -10.36
CA ILE A 56 -3.46 2.77 -10.01
C ILE A 56 -2.63 3.57 -11.02
N GLY A 57 -1.43 3.11 -11.37
CA GLY A 57 -0.61 3.73 -12.41
C GLY A 57 -1.32 3.83 -13.75
N ILE A 58 -1.97 2.74 -14.20
CA ILE A 58 -2.76 2.74 -15.42
C ILE A 58 -3.92 3.75 -15.35
N ALA A 59 -4.62 3.83 -14.22
CA ALA A 59 -5.72 4.77 -14.03
C ALA A 59 -5.24 6.23 -14.07
N LEU A 60 -4.12 6.54 -13.43
CA LEU A 60 -3.49 7.86 -13.46
C LEU A 60 -3.09 8.28 -14.88
N HIS A 61 -2.54 7.35 -15.66
CA HIS A 61 -2.19 7.60 -17.06
C HIS A 61 -3.42 7.81 -17.93
N ARG A 62 -4.49 7.03 -17.75
CA ARG A 62 -5.77 7.23 -18.46
C ARG A 62 -6.37 8.59 -18.14
N TYR A 63 -6.40 8.97 -16.87
CA TYR A 63 -6.84 10.31 -16.50
C TYR A 63 -6.01 11.38 -17.19
N HIS A 64 -4.67 11.24 -17.20
CA HIS A 64 -3.79 12.17 -17.89
C HIS A 64 -4.06 12.23 -19.39
N ASP A 65 -4.31 11.10 -20.04
CA ASP A 65 -4.57 11.05 -21.50
C ASP A 65 -5.89 11.73 -21.87
N GLU A 66 -6.90 11.70 -20.98
CA GLU A 66 -8.18 12.37 -21.17
C GLU A 66 -8.15 13.87 -20.86
N HIS A 67 -7.40 14.27 -19.81
CA HIS A 67 -7.43 15.64 -19.28
C HIS A 67 -6.19 16.46 -19.62
N GLY A 68 -5.13 15.83 -20.15
CA GLY A 68 -3.87 16.49 -20.50
C GLY A 68 -2.94 16.75 -19.30
N HIS A 69 -3.31 16.31 -18.10
CA HIS A 69 -2.55 16.43 -16.85
C HIS A 69 -2.92 15.30 -15.87
N PHE A 70 -2.06 15.05 -14.89
CA PHE A 70 -2.40 14.19 -13.77
C PHE A 70 -3.51 14.82 -12.91
N PRO A 71 -4.29 14.04 -12.14
CA PRO A 71 -5.31 14.61 -11.27
C PRO A 71 -4.68 15.53 -10.22
N PRO A 72 -5.42 16.51 -9.67
CA PRO A 72 -4.98 17.24 -8.49
C PRO A 72 -4.86 16.28 -7.30
N ALA A 73 -3.94 16.54 -6.39
CA ALA A 73 -3.84 15.75 -5.14
C ALA A 73 -5.16 15.82 -4.36
N VAL A 74 -5.74 17.01 -4.33
CA VAL A 74 -7.01 17.32 -3.68
C VAL A 74 -7.82 18.25 -4.57
N GLU A 75 -9.07 17.91 -4.81
CA GLU A 75 -10.06 18.83 -5.37
C GLU A 75 -10.68 19.66 -4.25
N LEU A 76 -10.72 20.98 -4.44
CA LEU A 76 -11.25 21.93 -3.46
C LEU A 76 -12.63 22.43 -3.89
N ASP A 77 -13.49 22.73 -2.91
CA ASP A 77 -14.74 23.44 -3.16
C ASP A 77 -14.49 24.95 -3.37
N LYS A 78 -15.56 25.70 -3.66
CA LYS A 78 -15.49 27.16 -3.88
C LYS A 78 -15.01 27.96 -2.66
N SER A 79 -15.03 27.35 -1.48
CA SER A 79 -14.54 27.92 -0.22
C SER A 79 -13.07 27.56 0.05
N GLY A 80 -12.44 26.73 -0.78
CA GLY A 80 -11.10 26.21 -0.58
C GLY A 80 -11.04 24.98 0.35
N SER A 81 -12.21 24.39 0.69
CA SER A 81 -12.26 23.19 1.53
C SER A 81 -12.07 21.92 0.70
N PRO A 82 -11.38 20.89 1.21
CA PRO A 82 -11.19 19.61 0.52
C PRO A 82 -12.53 18.93 0.18
N MET A 83 -12.70 18.58 -1.08
CA MET A 83 -13.87 17.85 -1.60
C MET A 83 -13.55 16.39 -1.90
N HIS A 84 -12.52 16.14 -2.74
CA HIS A 84 -12.16 14.80 -3.17
C HIS A 84 -10.65 14.63 -3.24
N SER A 85 -10.17 13.46 -2.88
CA SER A 85 -8.78 13.07 -3.11
C SER A 85 -8.56 12.61 -4.55
N TRP A 86 -7.33 12.63 -5.02
CA TRP A 86 -6.93 12.04 -6.30
C TRP A 86 -7.40 10.58 -6.42
N ARG A 87 -7.46 9.85 -5.31
CA ARG A 87 -7.89 8.45 -5.27
C ARG A 87 -9.36 8.30 -5.66
N ALA A 88 -10.21 9.20 -5.18
CA ALA A 88 -11.61 9.25 -5.60
C ALA A 88 -11.72 9.65 -7.08
N ILE A 89 -10.95 10.63 -7.52
CA ILE A 89 -10.99 11.16 -8.89
C ILE A 89 -10.63 10.10 -9.93
N ILE A 90 -9.66 9.22 -9.66
CA ILE A 90 -9.25 8.16 -10.61
C ILE A 90 -10.17 6.93 -10.61
N GLN A 91 -11.13 6.87 -9.73
CA GLN A 91 -12.02 5.71 -9.58
C GLN A 91 -12.69 5.24 -10.88
N PRO A 92 -13.25 6.15 -11.72
CA PRO A 92 -13.84 5.74 -12.98
C PRO A 92 -12.88 5.01 -13.92
N HIS A 93 -11.58 5.31 -13.79
CA HIS A 93 -10.51 4.71 -14.60
C HIS A 93 -9.98 3.38 -14.05
N LEU A 94 -10.25 3.10 -12.77
CA LEU A 94 -9.88 1.85 -12.10
C LEU A 94 -10.88 0.70 -12.38
N ALA A 95 -12.15 1.03 -12.58
CA ALA A 95 -13.29 0.11 -12.51
C ALA A 95 -13.24 -1.12 -13.45
N ALA A 96 -12.42 -1.10 -14.51
CA ALA A 96 -12.34 -2.21 -15.45
C ALA A 96 -11.44 -3.38 -14.98
N HIS A 97 -10.57 -3.19 -13.99
CA HIS A 97 -9.48 -4.12 -13.68
C HIS A 97 -9.33 -4.47 -12.19
N VAL A 98 -9.76 -3.59 -11.32
CA VAL A 98 -9.82 -3.88 -9.89
C VAL A 98 -11.20 -4.47 -9.63
N LYS A 99 -11.28 -5.61 -8.97
CA LYS A 99 -12.54 -6.10 -8.39
C LYS A 99 -12.96 -5.10 -7.31
N THR A 100 -13.39 -3.92 -7.77
CA THR A 100 -14.09 -2.98 -6.93
C THR A 100 -15.39 -3.68 -6.56
N SER A 101 -15.63 -3.84 -5.28
CA SER A 101 -16.93 -4.33 -4.83
C SER A 101 -18.01 -3.48 -5.50
N ASP A 102 -19.19 -4.04 -5.75
CA ASP A 102 -20.34 -3.39 -6.41
C ASP A 102 -20.75 -2.03 -5.78
N ASN A 103 -20.13 -1.66 -4.67
CA ASN A 103 -20.39 -0.44 -3.90
C ASN A 103 -19.61 0.81 -4.37
N PHE A 104 -18.72 0.68 -5.36
CA PHE A 104 -17.99 1.83 -5.90
C PHE A 104 -18.90 2.81 -6.66
N HIS A 105 -20.03 2.32 -7.14
CA HIS A 105 -21.10 3.14 -7.72
C HIS A 105 -21.84 4.03 -6.70
N ALA A 106 -21.54 3.88 -5.41
CA ALA A 106 -22.20 4.64 -4.34
C ALA A 106 -21.48 5.96 -3.98
N TYR A 107 -20.24 6.21 -4.49
CA TYR A 107 -19.55 7.47 -4.21
C TYR A 107 -20.21 8.64 -4.93
N ASP A 108 -20.68 9.63 -4.17
CA ASP A 108 -21.36 10.82 -4.70
C ASP A 108 -20.38 12.01 -4.78
N PHE A 109 -19.90 12.33 -5.97
CA PHE A 109 -19.01 13.48 -6.23
C PHE A 109 -19.65 14.86 -5.96
N ARG A 110 -20.94 14.93 -5.65
CA ARG A 110 -21.60 16.18 -5.22
C ARG A 110 -21.48 16.41 -3.72
N GLN A 111 -21.04 15.40 -2.98
CA GLN A 111 -20.85 15.42 -1.53
C GLN A 111 -19.38 15.40 -1.17
N LYS A 112 -19.01 15.96 -0.02
CA LYS A 112 -17.64 15.89 0.48
C LYS A 112 -17.21 14.44 0.72
N TRP A 113 -15.90 14.21 0.66
CA TRP A 113 -15.27 12.91 0.87
C TRP A 113 -15.68 12.26 2.22
N ASP A 114 -15.92 13.07 3.26
CA ASP A 114 -16.26 12.67 4.63
C ASP A 114 -17.76 12.67 4.92
N SER A 115 -18.61 12.87 3.91
CA SER A 115 -20.06 12.75 4.06
C SER A 115 -20.46 11.31 4.40
N ASP A 116 -21.61 11.12 5.04
CA ASP A 116 -22.12 9.79 5.43
C ASP A 116 -22.15 8.83 4.24
N ILE A 117 -22.60 9.29 3.06
CA ILE A 117 -22.65 8.47 1.84
C ILE A 117 -21.25 8.04 1.40
N ASN A 118 -20.28 8.98 1.38
CA ASN A 118 -18.93 8.70 0.90
C ASN A 118 -18.12 7.95 1.94
N SER A 119 -18.31 8.18 3.22
CA SER A 119 -17.70 7.42 4.31
C SER A 119 -18.13 5.96 4.29
N ASP A 120 -19.44 5.69 4.10
CA ASP A 120 -19.95 4.33 3.98
C ASP A 120 -19.43 3.61 2.72
N ALA A 121 -19.31 4.34 1.60
CA ALA A 121 -18.73 3.81 0.37
C ALA A 121 -17.30 3.32 0.60
N VAL A 122 -16.51 4.04 1.41
CA VAL A 122 -15.08 3.75 1.70
C VAL A 122 -14.88 2.62 2.69
N HIS A 123 -15.69 2.53 3.74
CA HIS A 123 -15.59 1.43 4.69
C HIS A 123 -15.76 0.05 4.02
N ARG A 124 -16.38 0.03 2.84
CA ARG A 124 -16.57 -1.17 2.01
C ARG A 124 -15.47 -1.39 0.98
N HIS A 125 -14.60 -0.36 0.75
CA HIS A 125 -13.48 -0.41 -0.21
C HIS A 125 -12.16 -0.42 0.53
N ARG A 126 -11.74 -1.59 0.93
CA ARG A 126 -10.32 -1.86 1.13
C ARG A 126 -9.77 -2.37 -0.20
N PHE A 127 -8.77 -1.71 -0.74
CA PHE A 127 -7.85 -2.35 -1.66
C PHE A 127 -7.20 -3.51 -0.90
N GLY A 128 -7.81 -4.68 -1.03
CA GLY A 128 -7.48 -5.88 -0.27
C GLY A 128 -7.42 -5.69 1.25
N ASP A 129 -7.21 -6.75 2.00
CA ASP A 129 -6.85 -6.73 3.42
C ASP A 129 -5.40 -6.21 3.63
N HIS A 130 -4.90 -5.33 2.73
CA HIS A 130 -3.49 -4.96 2.66
C HIS A 130 -3.26 -3.69 3.46
N TRP A 131 -2.26 -3.77 4.31
CA TRP A 131 -1.78 -2.76 5.24
C TRP A 131 -1.10 -1.55 4.56
N TYR A 132 -0.97 -1.54 3.20
CA TYR A 132 -0.35 -0.45 2.48
C TYR A 132 -1.37 0.60 2.05
N GLN A 133 -1.11 1.85 2.43
CA GLN A 133 -1.77 3.02 1.88
C GLN A 133 -0.88 3.62 0.79
N PHE A 134 -1.46 3.99 -0.34
CA PHE A 134 -0.76 4.65 -1.42
C PHE A 134 -0.96 6.16 -1.31
N LEU A 135 0.15 6.86 -1.09
CA LEU A 135 0.17 8.30 -0.88
C LEU A 135 0.83 9.00 -2.06
N ALA A 136 0.24 10.12 -2.50
CA ALA A 136 0.90 11.03 -3.40
C ALA A 136 2.07 11.72 -2.66
N VAL A 137 3.14 12.04 -3.39
CA VAL A 137 4.21 12.87 -2.86
C VAL A 137 3.95 14.31 -3.29
N VAL A 138 3.51 15.15 -2.37
CA VAL A 138 3.01 16.49 -2.61
C VAL A 138 4.05 17.54 -2.17
N GLY A 139 4.37 18.48 -3.03
CA GLY A 139 5.33 19.53 -2.69
C GLY A 139 5.65 20.44 -3.87
N PRO A 140 6.42 21.53 -3.65
CA PRO A 140 6.75 22.51 -4.69
C PRO A 140 7.47 21.88 -5.88
N HIS A 141 8.43 20.99 -5.60
CA HIS A 141 9.24 20.26 -6.59
C HIS A 141 8.86 18.79 -6.71
N ALA A 142 7.80 18.35 -6.04
CA ALA A 142 7.34 16.98 -6.10
C ALA A 142 6.44 16.72 -7.32
N ALA A 143 6.18 15.43 -7.59
CA ALA A 143 5.32 15.00 -8.68
C ALA A 143 3.88 15.52 -8.56
N TRP A 144 3.41 15.79 -7.34
CA TRP A 144 2.10 16.40 -7.08
C TRP A 144 2.27 17.79 -6.50
N SER A 145 1.53 18.76 -7.07
CA SER A 145 1.52 20.15 -6.60
C SER A 145 0.37 20.39 -5.64
N LEU A 146 0.58 21.23 -4.64
CA LEU A 146 -0.50 21.77 -3.80
C LEU A 146 -1.33 22.83 -4.53
N GLU A 147 -0.76 23.52 -5.53
CA GLU A 147 -1.36 24.68 -6.20
C GLU A 147 -1.86 24.37 -7.62
N GLY A 148 -2.03 23.10 -7.97
CA GLY A 148 -2.49 22.74 -9.31
C GLY A 148 -2.18 21.32 -9.72
N THR A 149 -2.05 21.11 -11.03
CA THR A 149 -1.81 19.80 -11.62
C THR A 149 -0.48 19.77 -12.37
N ARG A 150 0.08 18.58 -12.57
CA ARG A 150 1.31 18.34 -13.33
C ARG A 150 1.00 17.62 -14.64
N LYS A 151 1.82 17.95 -15.65
CA LYS A 151 1.85 17.23 -16.93
C LYS A 151 3.11 16.36 -16.99
N ARG A 152 3.12 15.36 -17.87
CA ARG A 152 4.34 14.56 -18.12
C ARG A 152 5.55 15.42 -18.51
N SER A 153 5.33 16.53 -19.22
CA SER A 153 6.38 17.46 -19.64
C SER A 153 7.02 18.24 -18.49
N ASP A 154 6.41 18.24 -17.31
CA ASP A 154 6.92 18.97 -16.14
C ASP A 154 8.00 18.16 -15.42
N PHE A 155 8.06 16.85 -15.64
CA PHE A 155 9.07 15.96 -15.06
C PHE A 155 10.39 16.06 -15.80
N LYS A 156 11.24 17.03 -15.40
CA LYS A 156 12.51 17.33 -16.09
C LYS A 156 13.55 16.23 -15.88
N ASP A 157 13.50 15.54 -14.75
CA ASP A 157 14.37 14.39 -14.45
C ASP A 157 13.97 13.15 -15.25
N GLY A 158 12.79 13.20 -15.92
CA GLY A 158 12.20 12.10 -16.66
C GLY A 158 11.21 11.29 -15.83
N THR A 159 10.21 10.75 -16.51
CA THR A 159 9.12 10.00 -15.85
C THR A 159 9.55 8.71 -15.19
N SER A 160 10.67 8.11 -15.61
CA SER A 160 11.28 6.92 -15.00
C SER A 160 12.14 7.24 -13.78
N ASN A 161 12.42 8.51 -13.52
CA ASN A 161 13.24 8.98 -12.41
C ASN A 161 12.42 9.76 -11.37
N THR A 162 11.11 9.90 -11.56
CA THR A 162 10.24 10.65 -10.66
C THR A 162 9.18 9.74 -10.04
N ILE A 163 9.09 9.73 -8.72
CA ILE A 163 8.10 8.94 -7.97
C ILE A 163 6.79 9.72 -7.89
N LEU A 164 5.70 9.09 -8.36
CA LEU A 164 4.33 9.60 -8.19
C LEU A 164 3.74 9.23 -6.83
N LEU A 165 3.86 7.94 -6.46
CA LEU A 165 3.21 7.42 -5.26
C LEU A 165 4.19 6.59 -4.45
N ILE A 166 4.01 6.64 -3.14
CA ILE A 166 4.66 5.76 -2.17
C ILE A 166 3.61 4.90 -1.48
N GLY A 167 3.90 3.61 -1.33
CA GLY A 167 3.07 2.66 -0.60
C GLY A 167 3.64 2.43 0.79
N ILE A 168 2.98 2.94 1.82
CA ILE A 168 3.42 2.89 3.21
C ILE A 168 2.40 2.12 4.05
N ARG A 169 2.86 1.45 5.08
CA ARG A 169 2.01 0.68 6.00
C ARG A 169 1.54 1.55 7.16
N ASP A 170 0.33 1.24 7.62
CA ASP A 170 -0.20 1.70 8.91
C ASP A 170 -0.24 3.24 9.08
N THR A 171 -0.46 4.00 8.00
CA THR A 171 -0.57 5.46 8.08
C THR A 171 -1.88 5.93 8.71
N GLY A 172 -2.89 5.08 8.77
CA GLY A 172 -4.23 5.42 9.26
C GLY A 172 -5.03 6.32 8.31
N ILE A 173 -4.54 6.57 7.08
CA ILE A 173 -5.22 7.40 6.07
C ILE A 173 -6.25 6.56 5.33
N GLY A 174 -7.49 7.03 5.28
CA GLY A 174 -8.58 6.41 4.52
C GLY A 174 -8.39 6.52 3.01
N TRP A 175 -8.95 5.56 2.23
CA TRP A 175 -8.77 5.54 0.78
C TRP A 175 -9.16 6.84 0.07
N ASN A 176 -10.30 7.43 0.38
CA ASN A 176 -10.77 8.68 -0.24
C ASN A 176 -10.44 9.93 0.58
N GLU A 177 -9.73 9.77 1.68
CA GLU A 177 -9.28 10.89 2.50
C GLU A 177 -8.27 11.74 1.72
N PRO A 178 -8.48 13.08 1.59
CA PRO A 178 -7.60 13.97 0.84
C PRO A 178 -6.37 14.37 1.66
N ARG A 179 -5.60 13.37 2.08
CA ARG A 179 -4.40 13.51 2.89
C ARG A 179 -3.30 12.64 2.29
N ASP A 180 -2.13 13.20 2.10
CA ASP A 180 -1.01 12.59 1.39
C ASP A 180 0.33 12.88 2.09
N ALA A 181 1.43 12.43 1.52
CA ALA A 181 2.76 12.68 2.03
C ALA A 181 3.29 14.02 1.50
N GLU A 182 3.67 14.92 2.39
CA GLU A 182 4.23 16.23 2.06
C GLU A 182 5.76 16.14 2.00
N PHE A 183 6.35 16.72 0.95
CA PHE A 183 7.79 16.76 0.75
C PHE A 183 8.28 18.21 0.57
N ASP A 184 9.13 18.65 1.47
CA ASP A 184 9.70 20.00 1.50
C ASP A 184 11.07 20.13 0.82
N SER A 185 11.48 19.16 0.02
CA SER A 185 12.79 18.97 -0.63
C SER A 185 13.87 18.33 0.27
N GLN A 186 13.57 18.04 1.52
CA GLN A 186 14.48 17.37 2.45
C GLN A 186 13.80 16.26 3.23
N THR A 187 12.59 16.54 3.71
CA THR A 187 11.87 15.66 4.61
C THR A 187 10.51 15.29 4.05
N LEU A 188 10.19 14.03 4.11
CA LEU A 188 8.86 13.49 3.81
C LEU A 188 8.06 13.40 5.10
N THR A 189 6.89 14.03 5.15
CA THR A 189 6.05 14.09 6.35
C THR A 189 4.60 13.72 6.05
N ILE A 190 3.87 13.32 7.10
CA ILE A 190 2.40 13.28 7.12
C ILE A 190 1.97 14.09 8.35
N ASP A 191 1.11 15.11 8.13
CA ASP A 191 0.67 16.03 9.19
C ASP A 191 1.84 16.63 9.99
N GLY A 192 2.94 16.98 9.30
CA GLY A 192 4.16 17.51 9.91
C GLY A 192 4.99 16.51 10.71
N ARG A 193 4.64 15.21 10.69
CA ARG A 193 5.42 14.14 11.33
C ARG A 193 6.30 13.46 10.30
N PRO A 194 7.61 13.34 10.54
CA PRO A 194 8.50 12.64 9.62
C PRO A 194 8.03 11.21 9.35
N LEU A 195 8.03 10.83 8.09
CA LEU A 195 7.76 9.48 7.65
C LEU A 195 9.02 8.63 7.79
N ASP A 196 8.89 7.50 8.50
CA ASP A 196 9.94 6.48 8.49
C ASP A 196 9.84 5.65 7.20
N VAL A 197 10.63 6.05 6.20
CA VAL A 197 10.78 5.32 4.93
C VAL A 197 11.86 4.24 4.99
N ALA A 198 12.46 3.99 6.17
CA ALA A 198 13.41 2.89 6.38
C ALA A 198 12.75 1.50 6.24
N GLN A 199 11.42 1.42 6.35
CA GLN A 199 10.65 0.23 6.03
C GLN A 199 10.58 0.03 4.52
N PRO A 200 10.72 -1.20 4.01
CA PRO A 200 10.58 -1.45 2.59
C PRO A 200 9.21 -0.97 2.09
N CYS A 201 9.22 0.04 1.25
CA CYS A 201 8.03 0.63 0.67
C CYS A 201 7.89 0.27 -0.81
N PHE A 202 6.65 0.33 -1.29
CA PHE A 202 6.37 0.31 -2.72
C PHE A 202 6.46 1.73 -3.27
N VAL A 203 6.92 1.87 -4.50
CA VAL A 203 6.88 3.14 -5.22
C VAL A 203 6.31 2.94 -6.63
N LEU A 204 5.54 3.93 -7.07
CA LEU A 204 5.07 4.05 -8.45
C LEU A 204 5.79 5.22 -9.08
N PHE A 205 6.50 4.99 -10.17
CA PHE A 205 7.12 6.04 -10.96
C PHE A 205 6.13 6.67 -11.94
N ALA A 206 6.47 7.86 -12.41
CA ALA A 206 5.64 8.61 -13.35
C ALA A 206 5.52 7.95 -14.73
N ASP A 207 6.36 6.98 -15.07
CA ASP A 207 6.25 6.12 -16.26
C ASP A 207 5.33 4.91 -16.07
N GLY A 208 4.76 4.71 -14.86
CA GLY A 208 3.93 3.57 -14.50
C GLY A 208 4.70 2.33 -14.04
N SER A 209 6.03 2.39 -13.93
CA SER A 209 6.82 1.31 -13.35
C SER A 209 6.65 1.27 -11.83
N VAL A 210 6.69 0.05 -11.26
CA VAL A 210 6.57 -0.18 -9.81
C VAL A 210 7.84 -0.82 -9.30
N ARG A 211 8.36 -0.34 -8.18
CA ARG A 211 9.52 -0.91 -7.47
C ARG A 211 9.18 -1.13 -6.00
N PHE A 212 9.95 -1.98 -5.36
CA PHE A 212 9.80 -2.32 -3.94
C PHE A 212 11.16 -2.38 -3.26
N GLY A 213 11.23 -1.94 -2.01
CA GLY A 213 12.42 -2.09 -1.17
C GLY A 213 13.50 -1.04 -1.42
N LEU A 214 13.14 0.16 -1.90
CA LEU A 214 14.10 1.27 -2.03
C LEU A 214 14.55 1.73 -0.65
N THR A 215 15.86 2.01 -0.50
CA THR A 215 16.39 2.66 0.68
C THR A 215 16.11 4.16 0.64
N THR A 216 16.18 4.83 1.79
CA THR A 216 15.94 6.28 1.88
C THR A 216 16.88 7.07 0.99
N GLU A 217 18.14 6.66 0.90
CA GLU A 217 19.16 7.35 0.09
C GLU A 217 18.83 7.30 -1.41
N ILE A 218 18.17 6.23 -1.87
CA ILE A 218 17.74 6.10 -3.26
C ILE A 218 16.39 6.79 -3.48
N LEU A 219 15.50 6.69 -2.50
CA LEU A 219 14.13 7.17 -2.62
C LEU A 219 14.06 8.70 -2.63
N VAL A 220 14.73 9.37 -1.69
CA VAL A 220 14.61 10.84 -1.51
C VAL A 220 14.99 11.64 -2.77
N PRO A 221 16.09 11.36 -3.45
CA PRO A 221 16.41 12.06 -4.71
C PRO A 221 15.32 11.95 -5.77
N LEU A 222 14.61 10.82 -5.84
CA LEU A 222 13.58 10.54 -6.84
C LEU A 222 12.19 11.12 -6.51
N LEU A 223 12.06 11.86 -5.41
CA LEU A 223 10.82 12.55 -5.03
C LEU A 223 10.62 13.89 -5.75
N THR A 224 11.67 14.42 -6.41
CA THR A 224 11.62 15.67 -7.14
C THR A 224 11.41 15.45 -8.64
N ILE A 225 11.02 16.53 -9.35
CA ILE A 225 10.76 16.51 -10.79
C ILE A 225 11.85 17.23 -11.61
N ASP A 226 12.77 17.94 -10.95
CA ASP A 226 13.68 18.92 -11.60
C ASP A 226 15.04 19.09 -10.89
N SER A 227 15.44 18.15 -10.05
CA SER A 227 16.74 18.18 -9.35
C SER A 227 17.91 17.62 -10.17
N GLY A 228 17.64 16.91 -11.25
CA GLY A 228 18.63 16.23 -12.09
C GLY A 228 19.02 14.85 -11.59
N ASP A 229 18.24 14.29 -10.68
CA ASP A 229 18.48 12.96 -10.12
C ASP A 229 18.08 11.85 -11.11
N VAL A 230 18.82 10.76 -11.08
CA VAL A 230 18.62 9.60 -11.95
C VAL A 230 18.47 8.35 -11.10
N ALA A 231 17.44 7.57 -11.39
CA ALA A 231 17.25 6.27 -10.75
C ALA A 231 18.44 5.35 -11.10
N PRO A 232 18.91 4.55 -10.12
CA PRO A 232 19.93 3.56 -10.40
C PRO A 232 19.43 2.53 -11.42
N GLU A 233 20.34 1.93 -12.18
CA GLU A 233 20.01 0.78 -13.03
C GLU A 233 19.61 -0.41 -12.13
N TRP A 234 18.46 -1.02 -12.43
CA TRP A 234 17.84 -2.11 -11.64
C TRP A 234 18.05 -3.47 -12.28
#